data_8094eb4654bfa598e33a57203274878e
#
_entry.id   8094eb4654bfa598e33a57203274878e
#
_cell.length_a   1.000
_cell.length_b   1.000
_cell.length_c   1.000
_cell.angle_alpha   90.00
_cell.angle_beta   90.00
_cell.angle_gamma   90.00
#
_symmetry.space_group_name_H-M   'P 1'
#
loop_
_entity.id
_entity.type
_entity.pdbx_description
1 polymer ?
#
loop_
_entity_poly.entity_id
_entity_poly.type
_entity_poly.pdbx_seq_one_letter_code
_entity_poly.pdbx_strand_id
1 'polypeptide(L)'
;PSANRKEADCDTYKRCGGCQLQLVKYDAQLEIKQDQVAECLKRIGKCKDINIEKILPSDNIYRYRNKAQYPIGKNKDGKAVSGFFAERTHDIIPCSDCLLTPEEFSDITADILCWIDDNHISVYDEKTGKGLIRHLFIRKAFSTGDIAVCLVINGNSLSDTEELKKMIGKYPEIRSFTVSINKNRNNVIMGNELKTVYGSEYIEDSIGDVKYRISPLSFYQINPAQTKKLYDKVIEFAELTGNETVLDLYCGIGTISLYMARKARSVTGIEIVPQAIDDANVNKALNNIENAEFYTGKAEE
;
A
#
# COMPACT_ATOMS: atom_id res chain seq x y z
N PRO A 1 -35.31 3.35 -6.33
CA PRO A 1 -33.84 3.47 -6.28
C PRO A 1 -33.46 4.94 -6.27
N SER A 2 -32.42 5.33 -5.48
CA SER A 2 -31.92 6.71 -5.45
C SER A 2 -31.37 7.10 -6.82
N ALA A 3 -31.57 8.36 -7.23
CA ALA A 3 -30.98 8.93 -8.45
C ALA A 3 -29.44 8.91 -8.45
N ASN A 4 -28.83 8.74 -7.26
CA ASN A 4 -27.38 8.65 -7.06
C ASN A 4 -26.85 7.22 -7.22
N ARG A 5 -27.70 6.23 -7.45
CA ARG A 5 -27.30 4.85 -7.71
C ARG A 5 -26.81 4.69 -9.16
N LYS A 6 -25.77 3.91 -9.36
CA LYS A 6 -25.27 3.46 -10.64
C LYS A 6 -25.00 1.95 -10.64
N GLU A 7 -24.76 1.36 -11.78
CA GLU A 7 -24.22 0.00 -11.88
C GLU A 7 -22.74 -0.03 -11.45
N ALA A 8 -22.30 -1.19 -10.99
CA ALA A 8 -20.88 -1.38 -10.65
C ALA A 8 -20.06 -1.48 -11.93
N ASP A 9 -18.92 -0.80 -11.96
CA ASP A 9 -17.98 -0.87 -13.08
C ASP A 9 -17.09 -2.13 -13.01
N CYS A 10 -17.08 -2.81 -11.86
CA CYS A 10 -16.25 -4.00 -11.60
C CYS A 10 -17.12 -5.26 -11.58
N ASP A 11 -16.77 -6.25 -12.40
CA ASP A 11 -17.52 -7.51 -12.53
C ASP A 11 -17.53 -8.35 -11.24
N THR A 12 -16.48 -8.22 -10.42
CA THR A 12 -16.36 -8.97 -9.16
C THR A 12 -16.97 -8.24 -7.97
N TYR A 13 -17.49 -7.02 -8.13
CA TYR A 13 -17.97 -6.15 -7.05
C TYR A 13 -18.88 -6.83 -6.03
N LYS A 14 -19.87 -7.62 -6.50
CA LYS A 14 -20.85 -8.27 -5.62
C LYS A 14 -20.25 -9.33 -4.69
N ARG A 15 -19.07 -9.83 -5.01
CA ARG A 15 -18.41 -10.93 -4.29
C ARG A 15 -17.15 -10.48 -3.57
N CYS A 16 -16.43 -9.51 -4.14
CA CYS A 16 -15.21 -8.94 -3.60
C CYS A 16 -15.54 -7.97 -2.44
N GLY A 17 -14.89 -8.13 -1.28
CA GLY A 17 -15.06 -7.25 -0.12
C GLY A 17 -14.31 -5.91 -0.20
N GLY A 18 -13.65 -5.60 -1.32
CA GLY A 18 -12.73 -4.47 -1.42
C GLY A 18 -13.38 -3.09 -1.56
N CYS A 19 -14.60 -3.01 -2.13
CA CYS A 19 -15.28 -1.75 -2.44
C CYS A 19 -16.68 -1.72 -1.84
N GLN A 20 -17.03 -0.68 -1.06
CA GLN A 20 -18.35 -0.56 -0.42
C GLN A 20 -19.30 0.39 -1.17
N LEU A 21 -18.76 1.43 -1.85
CA LEU A 21 -19.58 2.51 -2.42
C LEU A 21 -19.60 2.52 -3.96
N GLN A 22 -19.17 1.47 -4.63
CA GLN A 22 -19.07 1.45 -6.09
C GLN A 22 -20.43 1.62 -6.82
N LEU A 23 -21.54 1.26 -6.15
CA LEU A 23 -22.91 1.46 -6.66
C LEU A 23 -23.41 2.91 -6.52
N VAL A 24 -22.60 3.83 -6.01
CA VAL A 24 -22.96 5.22 -5.80
C VAL A 24 -22.14 6.10 -6.73
N LYS A 25 -22.77 7.08 -7.36
CA LYS A 25 -22.05 8.09 -8.17
C LYS A 25 -21.01 8.80 -7.32
N TYR A 26 -19.87 9.18 -7.92
CA TYR A 26 -18.72 9.68 -7.15
C TYR A 26 -19.04 10.95 -6.35
N ASP A 27 -19.77 11.90 -6.94
CA ASP A 27 -20.16 13.13 -6.23
C ASP A 27 -21.01 12.82 -4.98
N ALA A 28 -21.93 11.87 -5.08
CA ALA A 28 -22.71 11.43 -3.93
C ALA A 28 -21.87 10.65 -2.90
N GLN A 29 -20.79 9.96 -3.33
CA GLN A 29 -19.84 9.37 -2.37
C GLN A 29 -19.11 10.45 -1.57
N LEU A 30 -18.77 11.59 -2.19
CA LEU A 30 -18.16 12.71 -1.50
C LEU A 30 -19.12 13.32 -0.47
N GLU A 31 -20.39 13.54 -0.85
CA GLU A 31 -21.42 14.01 0.06
C GLU A 31 -21.59 13.07 1.28
N ILE A 32 -21.74 11.76 1.03
CA ILE A 32 -21.85 10.76 2.11
C ILE A 32 -20.66 10.83 3.07
N LYS A 33 -19.45 10.94 2.55
CA LYS A 33 -18.24 11.02 3.38
C LYS A 33 -18.15 12.33 4.15
N GLN A 34 -18.52 13.44 3.53
CA GLN A 34 -18.61 14.76 4.17
C GLN A 34 -19.58 14.73 5.33
N ASP A 35 -20.81 14.23 5.10
CA ASP A 35 -21.87 14.10 6.10
C ASP A 35 -21.45 13.18 7.25
N GLN A 36 -20.77 12.07 6.94
CA GLN A 36 -20.27 11.15 7.97
C GLN A 36 -19.32 11.85 8.93
N VAL A 37 -18.37 12.65 8.43
CA VAL A 37 -17.43 13.42 9.27
C VAL A 37 -18.19 14.46 10.09
N ALA A 38 -19.11 15.20 9.46
CA ALA A 38 -19.93 16.21 10.14
C ALA A 38 -20.76 15.60 11.28
N GLU A 39 -21.41 14.47 11.04
CA GLU A 39 -22.21 13.78 12.04
C GLU A 39 -21.35 13.19 13.19
N CYS A 40 -20.16 12.66 12.90
CA CYS A 40 -19.23 12.20 13.93
C CYS A 40 -18.78 13.36 14.84
N LEU A 41 -18.38 14.47 14.26
CA LEU A 41 -17.98 15.65 15.03
C LEU A 41 -19.14 16.21 15.89
N LYS A 42 -20.33 16.30 15.32
CA LYS A 42 -21.52 16.82 16.00
C LYS A 42 -22.04 15.87 17.10
N ARG A 43 -22.22 14.59 16.78
CA ARG A 43 -22.89 13.64 17.70
C ARG A 43 -21.94 13.00 18.70
N ILE A 44 -20.75 12.58 18.26
CA ILE A 44 -19.77 11.91 19.11
C ILE A 44 -18.84 12.93 19.75
N GLY A 45 -18.25 13.80 18.94
CA GLY A 45 -17.35 14.85 19.39
C GLY A 45 -18.03 15.97 20.18
N LYS A 46 -19.40 16.07 20.06
CA LYS A 46 -20.19 17.15 20.68
C LYS A 46 -19.70 18.55 20.34
N CYS A 47 -19.00 18.67 19.20
CA CYS A 47 -18.49 19.94 18.73
C CYS A 47 -19.66 20.82 18.28
N LYS A 48 -19.75 22.03 18.83
CA LYS A 48 -20.68 23.08 18.42
C LYS A 48 -19.93 24.09 17.59
N ASP A 49 -20.59 24.68 16.60
CA ASP A 49 -20.07 25.80 15.79
C ASP A 49 -18.72 25.52 15.12
N ILE A 50 -18.54 24.26 14.66
CA ILE A 50 -17.35 23.87 13.90
C ILE A 50 -17.55 24.12 12.40
N ASN A 51 -16.60 24.81 11.78
CA ASN A 51 -16.54 24.93 10.33
C ASN A 51 -15.86 23.69 9.76
N ILE A 52 -16.55 22.97 8.88
CA ILE A 52 -16.01 21.80 8.17
C ILE A 52 -15.82 22.20 6.72
N GLU A 53 -14.57 22.25 6.28
CA GLU A 53 -14.26 22.54 4.89
C GLU A 53 -14.81 21.46 3.96
N LYS A 54 -15.03 21.83 2.69
CA LYS A 54 -15.52 20.91 1.68
C LYS A 54 -14.48 19.80 1.45
N ILE A 55 -14.95 18.56 1.36
CA ILE A 55 -14.12 17.40 1.05
C ILE A 55 -13.36 17.60 -0.27
N LEU A 56 -12.07 17.27 -0.27
CA LEU A 56 -11.24 17.33 -1.48
C LEU A 56 -11.42 16.04 -2.30
N PRO A 57 -11.90 16.15 -3.56
CA PRO A 57 -12.08 14.99 -4.40
C PRO A 57 -10.73 14.41 -4.86
N SER A 58 -10.74 13.11 -5.19
CA SER A 58 -9.64 12.49 -5.92
C SER A 58 -9.73 12.85 -7.40
N ASP A 59 -8.59 13.15 -8.02
CA ASP A 59 -8.54 13.43 -9.46
C ASP A 59 -8.83 12.15 -10.27
N ASN A 60 -8.37 11.01 -9.74
CA ASN A 60 -8.63 9.70 -10.32
C ASN A 60 -9.43 8.85 -9.34
N ILE A 61 -10.60 8.37 -9.76
CA ILE A 61 -11.45 7.47 -8.95
C ILE A 61 -11.07 5.99 -9.14
N TYR A 62 -10.28 5.69 -10.17
CA TYR A 62 -9.71 4.38 -10.50
C TYR A 62 -8.21 4.48 -10.69
N ARG A 63 -7.50 3.34 -10.72
CA ARG A 63 -6.05 3.23 -10.96
C ARG A 63 -5.17 4.06 -10.01
N TYR A 64 -5.70 4.42 -8.83
CA TYR A 64 -5.01 5.30 -7.89
C TYR A 64 -4.18 4.56 -6.83
N ARG A 65 -4.45 3.28 -6.61
CA ARG A 65 -3.73 2.50 -5.57
C ARG A 65 -2.35 2.11 -6.07
N ASN A 66 -1.34 2.53 -5.35
CA ASN A 66 0.04 2.16 -5.66
C ASN A 66 0.43 0.76 -5.18
N LYS A 67 -0.44 0.06 -4.46
CA LYS A 67 -0.13 -1.24 -3.85
C LYS A 67 -1.31 -2.20 -3.91
N ALA A 68 -0.99 -3.47 -4.18
CA ALA A 68 -1.89 -4.60 -3.98
C ALA A 68 -1.21 -5.74 -3.22
N GLN A 69 -2.00 -6.49 -2.46
CA GLN A 69 -1.59 -7.72 -1.78
C GLN A 69 -2.64 -8.78 -2.12
N TYR A 70 -2.27 -9.65 -3.04
CA TYR A 70 -3.16 -10.68 -3.57
C TYR A 70 -2.90 -12.01 -2.85
N PRO A 71 -3.86 -12.60 -2.12
CA PRO A 71 -3.77 -14.00 -1.75
C PRO A 71 -3.72 -14.86 -3.01
N ILE A 72 -2.89 -15.91 -2.98
CA ILE A 72 -2.81 -16.91 -4.03
C ILE A 72 -3.43 -18.20 -3.53
N GLY A 73 -4.34 -18.76 -4.31
CA GLY A 73 -5.03 -20.01 -4.03
C GLY A 73 -5.12 -20.90 -5.25
N LYS A 74 -5.93 -21.95 -5.17
CA LYS A 74 -6.24 -22.83 -6.30
C LYS A 74 -7.73 -22.80 -6.60
N ASN A 75 -8.09 -22.81 -7.88
CA ASN A 75 -9.45 -23.00 -8.31
C ASN A 75 -9.84 -24.51 -8.27
N LYS A 76 -11.07 -24.85 -8.69
CA LYS A 76 -11.58 -26.22 -8.70
C LYS A 76 -10.80 -27.15 -9.64
N ASP A 77 -10.14 -26.59 -10.66
CA ASP A 77 -9.33 -27.33 -11.64
C ASP A 77 -7.87 -27.48 -11.20
N GLY A 78 -7.54 -27.03 -9.98
CA GLY A 78 -6.20 -27.08 -9.42
C GLY A 78 -5.25 -26.01 -9.95
N LYS A 79 -5.72 -25.06 -10.77
CA LYS A 79 -4.94 -23.95 -11.31
C LYS A 79 -4.77 -22.84 -10.26
N ALA A 80 -3.60 -22.20 -10.27
CA ALA A 80 -3.32 -21.05 -9.42
C ALA A 80 -4.23 -19.87 -9.79
N VAL A 81 -4.77 -19.21 -8.77
CA VAL A 81 -5.60 -18.01 -8.91
C VAL A 81 -5.21 -16.99 -7.86
N SER A 82 -5.39 -15.72 -8.19
CA SER A 82 -5.22 -14.61 -7.26
C SER A 82 -6.42 -13.67 -7.31
N GLY A 83 -6.56 -12.87 -6.28
CA GLY A 83 -7.66 -11.89 -6.19
C GLY A 83 -7.77 -11.30 -4.80
N PHE A 84 -8.97 -11.18 -4.28
CA PHE A 84 -9.22 -10.67 -2.93
C PHE A 84 -10.14 -11.61 -2.17
N PHE A 85 -10.08 -11.57 -0.86
CA PHE A 85 -11.00 -12.34 -0.03
C PHE A 85 -12.44 -11.80 -0.15
N ALA A 86 -13.39 -12.70 -0.21
CA ALA A 86 -14.79 -12.36 -0.01
C ALA A 86 -14.99 -11.80 1.40
N GLU A 87 -15.95 -10.90 1.56
CA GLU A 87 -16.21 -10.25 2.85
C GLU A 87 -16.43 -11.28 3.97
N ARG A 88 -15.68 -11.11 5.06
CA ARG A 88 -15.72 -11.97 6.27
C ARG A 88 -15.36 -13.44 6.03
N THR A 89 -14.65 -13.74 4.97
CA THR A 89 -14.16 -15.10 4.66
C THR A 89 -12.72 -15.05 4.20
N HIS A 90 -12.11 -16.25 4.02
CA HIS A 90 -10.82 -16.42 3.36
C HIS A 90 -11.00 -17.07 1.97
N ASP A 91 -12.22 -17.03 1.41
CA ASP A 91 -12.46 -17.48 0.05
C ASP A 91 -11.95 -16.45 -0.95
N ILE A 92 -11.04 -16.86 -1.81
CA ILE A 92 -10.46 -15.98 -2.83
C ILE A 92 -11.48 -15.79 -3.95
N ILE A 93 -11.83 -14.53 -4.21
CA ILE A 93 -12.58 -14.12 -5.40
C ILE A 93 -11.55 -13.79 -6.47
N PRO A 94 -11.41 -14.62 -7.50
CA PRO A 94 -10.47 -14.35 -8.58
C PRO A 94 -10.74 -12.99 -9.21
N CYS A 95 -9.69 -12.21 -9.41
CA CYS A 95 -9.76 -10.88 -10.00
C CYS A 95 -8.56 -10.73 -10.95
N SER A 96 -8.84 -10.76 -12.25
CA SER A 96 -7.82 -10.60 -13.28
C SER A 96 -7.39 -9.13 -13.44
N ASP A 97 -8.32 -8.19 -13.21
CA ASP A 97 -8.05 -6.76 -13.26
C ASP A 97 -8.85 -6.04 -12.17
N CYS A 98 -8.14 -5.41 -11.25
CA CYS A 98 -8.74 -4.57 -10.22
C CYS A 98 -8.70 -3.10 -10.68
N LEU A 99 -9.87 -2.50 -10.90
CA LEU A 99 -9.97 -1.10 -11.34
C LEU A 99 -9.27 -0.09 -10.42
N LEU A 100 -8.92 -0.46 -9.19
CA LEU A 100 -8.23 0.43 -8.26
C LEU A 100 -6.71 0.43 -8.44
N THR A 101 -6.13 -0.65 -8.99
CA THR A 101 -4.67 -0.82 -9.14
C THR A 101 -4.22 -0.50 -10.57
N PRO A 102 -2.93 -0.16 -10.79
CA PRO A 102 -2.37 -0.01 -12.13
C PRO A 102 -2.60 -1.25 -13.00
N GLU A 103 -2.75 -1.05 -14.31
CA GLU A 103 -3.04 -2.13 -15.26
C GLU A 103 -1.91 -3.17 -15.34
N GLU A 104 -0.67 -2.72 -15.21
CA GLU A 104 0.53 -3.57 -15.24
C GLU A 104 0.50 -4.66 -14.14
N PHE A 105 -0.24 -4.42 -13.04
CA PHE A 105 -0.37 -5.43 -11.98
C PHE A 105 -1.09 -6.69 -12.48
N SER A 106 -2.01 -6.53 -13.43
CA SER A 106 -2.77 -7.65 -14.02
C SER A 106 -1.85 -8.56 -14.83
N ASP A 107 -1.02 -7.99 -15.69
CA ASP A 107 -0.09 -8.73 -16.55
C ASP A 107 0.98 -9.46 -15.72
N ILE A 108 1.61 -8.72 -14.78
CA ILE A 108 2.61 -9.30 -13.87
C ILE A 108 2.00 -10.44 -13.05
N THR A 109 0.77 -10.27 -12.57
CA THR A 109 0.07 -11.31 -11.78
C THR A 109 -0.21 -12.52 -12.63
N ALA A 110 -0.70 -12.35 -13.88
CA ALA A 110 -0.99 -13.44 -14.80
C ALA A 110 0.27 -14.26 -15.11
N ASP A 111 1.39 -13.60 -15.43
CA ASP A 111 2.66 -14.28 -15.70
C ASP A 111 3.18 -15.05 -14.47
N ILE A 112 3.03 -14.50 -13.26
CA ILE A 112 3.41 -15.20 -12.02
C ILE A 112 2.53 -16.42 -11.78
N LEU A 113 1.22 -16.34 -12.02
CA LEU A 113 0.32 -17.48 -11.87
C LEU A 113 0.65 -18.58 -12.91
N CYS A 114 0.95 -18.22 -14.15
CA CYS A 114 1.43 -19.16 -15.16
C CYS A 114 2.74 -19.84 -14.70
N TRP A 115 3.70 -19.07 -14.23
CA TRP A 115 4.96 -19.61 -13.70
C TRP A 115 4.74 -20.60 -12.55
N ILE A 116 3.81 -20.32 -11.63
CA ILE A 116 3.44 -21.24 -10.53
C ILE A 116 2.88 -22.55 -11.07
N ASP A 117 1.99 -22.48 -12.06
CA ASP A 117 1.34 -23.68 -12.64
C ASP A 117 2.32 -24.50 -13.49
N ASP A 118 3.12 -23.86 -14.35
CA ASP A 118 4.05 -24.51 -15.27
C ASP A 118 5.17 -25.24 -14.52
N ASN A 119 5.62 -24.67 -13.42
CA ASN A 119 6.65 -25.26 -12.55
C ASN A 119 6.09 -26.11 -11.40
N HIS A 120 4.79 -26.39 -11.40
CA HIS A 120 4.12 -27.21 -10.37
C HIS A 120 4.39 -26.74 -8.92
N ILE A 121 4.53 -25.43 -8.72
CA ILE A 121 4.84 -24.87 -7.40
C ILE A 121 3.60 -24.98 -6.51
N SER A 122 3.79 -25.45 -5.30
CA SER A 122 2.69 -25.62 -4.35
C SER A 122 2.18 -24.28 -3.85
N VAL A 123 0.86 -24.12 -3.84
CA VAL A 123 0.16 -22.96 -3.26
C VAL A 123 -0.24 -23.28 -1.84
N TYR A 124 -0.09 -22.30 -0.94
CA TYR A 124 -0.39 -22.44 0.47
C TYR A 124 -1.90 -22.61 0.70
N ASP A 125 -2.25 -23.59 1.48
CA ASP A 125 -3.61 -23.84 1.96
C ASP A 125 -3.69 -23.49 3.44
N GLU A 126 -4.49 -22.49 3.78
CA GLU A 126 -4.63 -22.00 5.15
C GLU A 126 -5.21 -23.06 6.11
N LYS A 127 -6.06 -23.98 5.62
CA LYS A 127 -6.68 -25.04 6.44
C LYS A 127 -5.65 -26.07 6.88
N THR A 128 -4.81 -26.49 5.94
CA THR A 128 -3.78 -27.50 6.22
C THR A 128 -2.45 -26.92 6.68
N GLY A 129 -2.18 -25.65 6.35
CA GLY A 129 -0.91 -24.96 6.59
C GLY A 129 0.22 -25.48 5.72
N LYS A 130 -0.09 -26.14 4.59
CA LYS A 130 0.87 -26.71 3.65
C LYS A 130 0.89 -25.91 2.35
N GLY A 131 1.99 -26.04 1.61
CA GLY A 131 2.22 -25.32 0.36
C GLY A 131 3.19 -24.16 0.53
N LEU A 132 3.71 -23.65 -0.57
CA LEU A 132 4.82 -22.68 -0.60
C LEU A 132 4.33 -21.25 -0.77
N ILE A 133 3.65 -20.95 -1.89
CA ILE A 133 3.28 -19.55 -2.24
C ILE A 133 2.00 -19.15 -1.51
N ARG A 134 2.06 -18.04 -0.76
CA ARG A 134 0.93 -17.52 0.03
C ARG A 134 0.28 -16.29 -0.61
N HIS A 135 1.10 -15.26 -0.90
CA HIS A 135 0.61 -13.99 -1.42
C HIS A 135 1.57 -13.43 -2.47
N LEU A 136 1.01 -12.61 -3.33
CA LEU A 136 1.74 -11.73 -4.22
C LEU A 136 1.51 -10.28 -3.80
N PHE A 137 2.60 -9.59 -3.49
CA PHE A 137 2.61 -8.16 -3.22
C PHE A 137 3.17 -7.44 -4.45
N ILE A 138 2.49 -6.40 -4.92
CA ILE A 138 3.00 -5.51 -5.97
C ILE A 138 2.83 -4.07 -5.52
N ARG A 139 3.86 -3.25 -5.75
CA ARG A 139 3.83 -1.81 -5.50
C ARG A 139 4.45 -1.07 -6.68
N LYS A 140 3.80 0.01 -7.13
CA LYS A 140 4.30 0.92 -8.16
C LYS A 140 4.62 2.28 -7.55
N ALA A 141 5.79 2.80 -7.83
CA ALA A 141 6.14 4.19 -7.59
C ALA A 141 5.54 5.05 -8.71
N PHE A 142 4.67 5.99 -8.36
CA PHE A 142 3.97 6.79 -9.38
C PHE A 142 4.83 7.90 -9.97
N SER A 143 5.87 8.33 -9.26
CA SER A 143 6.79 9.38 -9.76
C SER A 143 7.87 8.85 -10.69
N THR A 144 8.33 7.61 -10.50
CA THR A 144 9.41 7.00 -11.29
C THR A 144 8.91 5.97 -12.28
N GLY A 145 7.73 5.37 -12.04
CA GLY A 145 7.21 4.21 -12.76
C GLY A 145 7.76 2.87 -12.26
N ASP A 146 8.69 2.87 -11.32
CA ASP A 146 9.31 1.65 -10.80
C ASP A 146 8.31 0.74 -10.10
N ILE A 147 8.46 -0.57 -10.30
CA ILE A 147 7.62 -1.59 -9.66
C ILE A 147 8.45 -2.47 -8.75
N ALA A 148 7.94 -2.68 -7.53
CA ALA A 148 8.40 -3.70 -6.60
C ALA A 148 7.42 -4.87 -6.58
N VAL A 149 7.93 -6.08 -6.72
CA VAL A 149 7.19 -7.33 -6.60
C VAL A 149 7.75 -8.13 -5.43
N CYS A 150 6.90 -8.71 -4.61
CA CYS A 150 7.32 -9.59 -3.53
C CYS A 150 6.40 -10.81 -3.44
N LEU A 151 7.00 -12.01 -3.50
CA LEU A 151 6.30 -13.24 -3.19
C LEU A 151 6.41 -13.56 -1.70
N VAL A 152 5.27 -13.77 -1.06
CA VAL A 152 5.22 -14.25 0.33
C VAL A 152 5.16 -15.77 0.32
N ILE A 153 6.11 -16.40 1.00
CA ILE A 153 6.26 -17.86 0.99
C ILE A 153 6.22 -18.48 2.39
N ASN A 154 5.67 -19.68 2.45
CA ASN A 154 5.74 -20.59 3.61
C ASN A 154 6.90 -21.56 3.45
N GLY A 155 8.11 -21.05 3.31
CA GLY A 155 9.32 -21.82 3.06
C GLY A 155 10.57 -21.03 3.40
N ASN A 156 11.76 -21.58 3.14
CA ASN A 156 13.04 -20.91 3.38
C ASN A 156 13.59 -20.20 2.13
N SER A 157 13.16 -20.64 0.95
CA SER A 157 13.63 -20.12 -0.35
C SER A 157 12.67 -20.54 -1.46
N LEU A 158 12.77 -19.87 -2.61
CA LEU A 158 12.24 -20.35 -3.89
C LEU A 158 13.32 -21.20 -4.57
N SER A 159 12.92 -22.33 -5.15
CA SER A 159 13.70 -23.05 -6.15
C SER A 159 13.45 -22.45 -7.53
N ASP A 160 14.36 -22.73 -8.46
CA ASP A 160 14.20 -22.41 -9.91
C ASP A 160 13.90 -20.93 -10.23
N THR A 161 14.66 -20.05 -9.60
CA THR A 161 14.50 -18.60 -9.76
C THR A 161 14.94 -18.07 -11.14
N GLU A 162 15.63 -18.86 -11.96
CA GLU A 162 16.15 -18.40 -13.27
C GLU A 162 15.03 -18.15 -14.29
N GLU A 163 14.02 -19.03 -14.34
CA GLU A 163 12.84 -18.79 -15.19
C GLU A 163 12.02 -17.60 -14.70
N LEU A 164 11.89 -17.45 -13.37
CA LEU A 164 11.27 -16.31 -12.75
C LEU A 164 12.00 -15.01 -13.11
N LYS A 165 13.33 -14.99 -13.07
CA LYS A 165 14.13 -13.84 -13.51
C LYS A 165 13.96 -13.50 -14.98
N LYS A 166 13.87 -14.52 -15.86
CA LYS A 166 13.59 -14.31 -17.30
C LYS A 166 12.20 -13.69 -17.49
N MET A 167 11.20 -14.17 -16.79
CA MET A 167 9.84 -13.62 -16.85
C MET A 167 9.84 -12.16 -16.37
N ILE A 168 10.47 -11.87 -15.23
CA ILE A 168 10.60 -10.52 -14.68
C ILE A 168 11.32 -9.59 -15.66
N GLY A 169 12.33 -10.09 -16.36
CA GLY A 169 13.09 -9.34 -17.37
C GLY A 169 12.27 -8.82 -18.56
N LYS A 170 11.01 -9.29 -18.73
CA LYS A 170 10.06 -8.73 -19.72
C LYS A 170 9.51 -7.37 -19.28
N TYR A 171 9.62 -7.04 -18.00
CA TYR A 171 9.06 -5.84 -17.38
C TYR A 171 10.21 -4.92 -16.93
N PRO A 172 10.69 -4.01 -17.79
CA PRO A 172 11.82 -3.13 -17.46
C PRO A 172 11.54 -2.19 -16.28
N GLU A 173 10.27 -1.98 -15.94
CA GLU A 173 9.83 -1.20 -14.77
C GLU A 173 9.99 -1.96 -13.46
N ILE A 174 10.12 -3.30 -13.44
CA ILE A 174 10.39 -4.04 -12.20
C ILE A 174 11.84 -3.82 -11.79
N ARG A 175 12.03 -3.00 -10.76
CA ARG A 175 13.33 -2.67 -10.16
C ARG A 175 13.65 -3.49 -8.93
N SER A 176 12.63 -4.07 -8.31
CA SER A 176 12.74 -4.87 -7.09
C SER A 176 11.90 -6.13 -7.22
N PHE A 177 12.53 -7.29 -7.09
CA PHE A 177 11.82 -8.53 -6.86
C PHE A 177 12.40 -9.23 -5.64
N THR A 178 11.55 -9.41 -4.64
CA THR A 178 11.93 -9.97 -3.33
C THR A 178 11.05 -11.15 -2.96
N VAL A 179 11.49 -11.89 -1.97
CA VAL A 179 10.73 -12.95 -1.31
C VAL A 179 10.63 -12.64 0.17
N SER A 180 9.42 -12.64 0.70
CA SER A 180 9.16 -12.53 2.14
C SER A 180 8.86 -13.88 2.73
N ILE A 181 9.60 -14.26 3.78
CA ILE A 181 9.43 -15.54 4.45
C ILE A 181 8.44 -15.37 5.59
N ASN A 182 7.26 -16.01 5.44
CA ASN A 182 6.24 -16.04 6.49
C ASN A 182 5.72 -17.45 6.71
N LYS A 183 6.16 -18.08 7.79
CA LYS A 183 5.72 -19.42 8.23
C LYS A 183 4.65 -19.39 9.31
N ASN A 184 4.27 -18.19 9.77
CA ASN A 184 3.33 -18.04 10.86
C ASN A 184 1.88 -18.27 10.36
N ARG A 185 1.07 -18.88 11.23
CA ARG A 185 -0.37 -19.08 11.00
C ARG A 185 -1.17 -17.97 11.67
N ASN A 186 -0.98 -16.75 11.21
CA ASN A 186 -1.70 -15.57 11.68
C ASN A 186 -2.12 -14.71 10.49
N ASN A 187 -2.81 -13.60 10.74
CA ASN A 187 -3.31 -12.69 9.71
C ASN A 187 -2.24 -11.72 9.16
N VAL A 188 -1.00 -11.81 9.63
CA VAL A 188 0.09 -10.98 9.11
C VAL A 188 0.53 -11.57 7.77
N ILE A 189 0.47 -10.78 6.71
CA ILE A 189 0.79 -11.21 5.35
C ILE A 189 2.30 -11.31 5.16
N MET A 190 3.03 -10.23 5.47
CA MET A 190 4.48 -10.16 5.27
C MET A 190 5.22 -10.82 6.44
N GLY A 191 6.29 -11.53 6.16
CA GLY A 191 7.23 -11.99 7.18
C GLY A 191 8.27 -10.90 7.50
N ASN A 192 9.09 -11.16 8.50
CA ASN A 192 10.15 -10.23 8.93
C ASN A 192 11.46 -10.38 8.11
N GLU A 193 11.60 -11.45 7.34
CA GLU A 193 12.78 -11.73 6.52
C GLU A 193 12.46 -11.50 5.05
N LEU A 194 13.24 -10.62 4.40
CA LEU A 194 13.22 -10.39 2.97
C LEU A 194 14.48 -10.95 2.34
N LYS A 195 14.32 -11.53 1.14
CA LYS A 195 15.44 -11.96 0.28
C LYS A 195 15.27 -11.36 -1.10
N THR A 196 16.27 -10.63 -1.55
CA THR A 196 16.28 -10.09 -2.91
C THR A 196 16.57 -11.20 -3.92
N VAL A 197 15.72 -11.33 -4.93
CA VAL A 197 15.86 -12.27 -6.04
C VAL A 197 16.39 -11.57 -7.28
N TYR A 198 15.93 -10.32 -7.51
CA TYR A 198 16.35 -9.50 -8.66
C TYR A 198 16.28 -8.02 -8.29
N GLY A 199 17.22 -7.24 -8.83
CA GLY A 199 17.28 -5.79 -8.65
C GLY A 199 17.63 -5.37 -7.22
N SER A 200 16.95 -4.36 -6.71
CA SER A 200 17.15 -3.82 -5.37
C SER A 200 16.09 -4.33 -4.38
N GLU A 201 16.32 -4.10 -3.09
CA GLU A 201 15.37 -4.41 -2.03
C GLU A 201 14.25 -3.37 -1.89
N TYR A 202 14.39 -2.25 -2.59
CA TYR A 202 13.46 -1.11 -2.53
C TYR A 202 13.24 -0.50 -3.92
N ILE A 203 12.19 0.31 -4.03
CA ILE A 203 11.95 1.25 -5.14
C ILE A 203 11.96 2.68 -4.59
N GLU A 204 12.14 3.66 -5.47
CA GLU A 204 12.08 5.08 -5.10
C GLU A 204 10.80 5.72 -5.65
N ASP A 205 10.11 6.49 -4.80
CA ASP A 205 8.94 7.30 -5.16
C ASP A 205 9.07 8.69 -4.55
N SER A 206 8.20 9.63 -4.92
CA SER A 206 8.20 10.98 -4.41
C SER A 206 6.81 11.45 -3.98
N ILE A 207 6.76 12.26 -2.92
CA ILE A 207 5.59 13.05 -2.55
C ILE A 207 6.01 14.52 -2.67
N GLY A 208 5.45 15.22 -3.67
CA GLY A 208 6.01 16.52 -4.07
C GLY A 208 7.44 16.38 -4.54
N ASP A 209 8.36 17.13 -3.95
CA ASP A 209 9.80 17.11 -4.23
C ASP A 209 10.63 16.31 -3.19
N VAL A 210 9.96 15.63 -2.25
CA VAL A 210 10.64 14.74 -1.29
C VAL A 210 10.62 13.31 -1.82
N LYS A 211 11.80 12.71 -1.92
CA LYS A 211 12.02 11.34 -2.39
C LYS A 211 12.03 10.35 -1.24
N TYR A 212 11.56 9.14 -1.49
CA TYR A 212 11.50 8.06 -0.50
C TYR A 212 11.94 6.75 -1.11
N ARG A 213 12.83 6.04 -0.43
CA ARG A 213 13.06 4.61 -0.63
C ARG A 213 12.02 3.82 0.15
N ILE A 214 11.40 2.88 -0.54
CA ILE A 214 10.25 2.14 -0.03
C ILE A 214 10.48 0.66 -0.25
N SER A 215 10.67 -0.08 0.84
CA SER A 215 10.73 -1.55 0.81
C SER A 215 9.33 -2.15 0.81
N PRO A 216 9.16 -3.45 0.50
CA PRO A 216 7.87 -4.12 0.65
C PRO A 216 7.29 -4.05 2.07
N LEU A 217 8.14 -3.97 3.10
CA LEU A 217 7.73 -3.88 4.51
C LEU A 217 7.36 -2.46 4.93
N SER A 218 7.83 -1.43 4.22
CA SER A 218 7.59 -0.04 4.58
C SER A 218 6.10 0.31 4.42
N PHE A 219 5.52 0.98 5.43
CA PHE A 219 4.24 1.64 5.26
C PHE A 219 4.43 2.86 4.34
N TYR A 220 3.60 2.96 3.33
CA TYR A 220 3.54 4.10 2.42
C TYR A 220 2.10 4.28 1.95
N GLN A 221 1.63 5.52 1.90
CA GLN A 221 0.23 5.84 1.57
C GLN A 221 -0.15 5.33 0.17
N ILE A 222 -1.32 4.70 0.08
CA ILE A 222 -1.73 3.95 -1.11
C ILE A 222 -2.28 4.80 -2.25
N ASN A 223 -2.57 6.07 -2.03
CA ASN A 223 -3.03 7.03 -3.03
C ASN A 223 -2.08 8.23 -3.05
N PRO A 224 -1.00 8.20 -3.86
CA PRO A 224 0.04 9.24 -3.85
C PRO A 224 -0.50 10.64 -4.14
N ALA A 225 -1.44 10.77 -5.08
CA ALA A 225 -2.05 12.07 -5.43
C ALA A 225 -2.81 12.69 -4.25
N GLN A 226 -3.63 11.89 -3.56
CA GLN A 226 -4.34 12.36 -2.37
C GLN A 226 -3.42 12.54 -1.16
N THR A 227 -2.34 11.77 -1.06
CA THR A 227 -1.34 11.92 -0.01
C THR A 227 -0.67 13.29 -0.09
N LYS A 228 -0.30 13.72 -1.30
CA LYS A 228 0.27 15.06 -1.49
C LYS A 228 -0.72 16.15 -1.05
N LYS A 229 -1.99 16.06 -1.50
CA LYS A 229 -3.04 17.01 -1.08
C LYS A 229 -3.23 17.03 0.44
N LEU A 230 -3.22 15.85 1.09
CA LEU A 230 -3.31 15.73 2.54
C LEU A 230 -2.11 16.41 3.23
N TYR A 231 -0.89 16.16 2.77
CA TYR A 231 0.32 16.75 3.38
C TYR A 231 0.39 18.26 3.14
N ASP A 232 -0.03 18.75 1.96
CA ASP A 232 -0.14 20.18 1.71
C ASP A 232 -1.12 20.85 2.70
N LYS A 233 -2.27 20.19 2.97
CA LYS A 233 -3.25 20.68 3.95
C LYS A 233 -2.74 20.63 5.39
N VAL A 234 -1.94 19.62 5.75
CA VAL A 234 -1.28 19.57 7.07
C VAL A 234 -0.35 20.77 7.25
N ILE A 235 0.48 21.08 6.24
CA ILE A 235 1.37 22.26 6.29
C ILE A 235 0.57 23.55 6.36
N GLU A 236 -0.50 23.69 5.56
CA GLU A 236 -1.38 24.85 5.55
C GLU A 236 -2.00 25.09 6.94
N PHE A 237 -2.58 24.04 7.56
CA PHE A 237 -3.24 24.15 8.86
C PHE A 237 -2.26 24.30 10.03
N ALA A 238 -1.04 23.80 9.88
CA ALA A 238 0.01 23.98 10.89
C ALA A 238 0.63 25.38 10.84
N GLU A 239 0.32 26.19 9.79
CA GLU A 239 0.80 27.57 9.62
C GLU A 239 2.33 27.72 9.83
N LEU A 240 3.10 26.73 9.33
CA LEU A 240 4.55 26.68 9.54
C LEU A 240 5.24 27.89 8.91
N THR A 241 6.02 28.62 9.70
CA THR A 241 6.77 29.83 9.35
C THR A 241 8.28 29.62 9.24
N GLY A 242 8.76 28.43 9.64
CA GLY A 242 10.18 28.10 9.74
C GLY A 242 10.75 28.25 11.16
N ASN A 243 9.94 28.60 12.16
CA ASN A 243 10.35 28.74 13.54
C ASN A 243 9.85 27.61 14.46
N GLU A 244 8.94 26.78 13.97
CA GLU A 244 8.25 25.76 14.75
C GLU A 244 9.11 24.50 14.89
N THR A 245 9.00 23.87 16.06
CA THR A 245 9.45 22.49 16.28
C THR A 245 8.24 21.58 16.14
N VAL A 246 8.35 20.57 15.29
CA VAL A 246 7.30 19.59 15.00
C VAL A 246 7.67 18.26 15.64
N LEU A 247 6.71 17.62 16.27
CA LEU A 247 6.79 16.26 16.78
C LEU A 247 5.84 15.37 15.98
N ASP A 248 6.39 14.35 15.31
CA ASP A 248 5.63 13.34 14.55
C ASP A 248 5.66 12.02 15.32
N LEU A 249 4.54 11.69 15.94
CA LEU A 249 4.35 10.44 16.65
C LEU A 249 3.89 9.37 15.65
N TYR A 250 4.51 8.19 15.67
CA TYR A 250 4.29 7.09 14.72
C TYR A 250 4.76 7.44 13.30
N CYS A 251 5.98 8.00 13.19
CA CYS A 251 6.48 8.58 11.93
C CYS A 251 6.75 7.58 10.80
N GLY A 252 6.80 6.27 11.08
CA GLY A 252 7.12 5.25 10.10
C GLY A 252 8.47 5.53 9.42
N ILE A 253 8.51 5.48 8.09
CA ILE A 253 9.71 5.80 7.29
C ILE A 253 9.92 7.33 7.09
N GLY A 254 9.28 8.15 7.92
CA GLY A 254 9.44 9.60 7.94
C GLY A 254 8.71 10.36 6.83
N THR A 255 7.64 9.81 6.25
CA THR A 255 7.02 10.43 5.06
C THR A 255 6.50 11.83 5.31
N ILE A 256 5.70 12.06 6.34
CA ILE A 256 5.17 13.38 6.67
C ILE A 256 6.22 14.22 7.40
N SER A 257 7.05 13.61 8.26
CA SER A 257 8.13 14.30 8.96
C SER A 257 9.07 15.02 8.00
N LEU A 258 9.57 14.33 6.98
CA LEU A 258 10.48 14.89 5.97
C LEU A 258 9.76 15.91 5.08
N TYR A 259 8.47 15.71 4.81
CA TYR A 259 7.67 16.68 4.06
C TYR A 259 7.51 17.99 4.83
N MET A 260 7.27 17.95 6.17
CA MET A 260 7.15 19.11 7.05
C MET A 260 8.51 19.77 7.35
N ALA A 261 9.60 19.01 7.39
CA ALA A 261 10.96 19.52 7.66
C ALA A 261 11.38 20.65 6.69
N ARG A 262 10.79 20.70 5.50
CA ARG A 262 11.02 21.75 4.50
C ARG A 262 10.47 23.12 4.92
N LYS A 263 9.56 23.17 5.89
CA LYS A 263 8.86 24.37 6.36
C LYS A 263 9.01 24.61 7.85
N ALA A 264 9.46 23.64 8.63
CA ALA A 264 9.68 23.73 10.07
C ALA A 264 11.14 24.08 10.38
N ARG A 265 11.39 24.64 11.58
CA ARG A 265 12.76 24.80 12.12
C ARG A 265 13.40 23.44 12.40
N SER A 266 12.65 22.53 13.00
CA SER A 266 13.09 21.18 13.31
C SER A 266 11.91 20.22 13.37
N VAL A 267 12.16 18.95 13.05
CA VAL A 267 11.17 17.87 13.16
C VAL A 267 11.78 16.72 13.95
N THR A 268 11.03 16.19 14.90
CA THR A 268 11.40 14.95 15.62
C THR A 268 10.36 13.89 15.32
N GLY A 269 10.79 12.74 14.80
CA GLY A 269 9.95 11.57 14.53
C GLY A 269 10.20 10.46 15.55
N ILE A 270 9.14 9.81 16.04
CA ILE A 270 9.18 8.65 16.92
C ILE A 270 8.42 7.50 16.29
N GLU A 271 9.03 6.32 16.28
CA GLU A 271 8.44 5.09 15.72
C GLU A 271 8.96 3.89 16.53
N ILE A 272 8.07 2.93 16.80
CA ILE A 272 8.41 1.73 17.57
C ILE A 272 9.23 0.70 16.77
N VAL A 273 9.13 0.72 15.45
CA VAL A 273 9.78 -0.24 14.54
C VAL A 273 11.18 0.26 14.18
N PRO A 274 12.29 -0.38 14.68
CA PRO A 274 13.65 0.10 14.41
C PRO A 274 13.97 0.20 12.91
N GLN A 275 13.55 -0.78 12.10
CA GLN A 275 13.79 -0.78 10.67
C GLN A 275 13.14 0.43 9.97
N ALA A 276 11.97 0.86 10.42
CA ALA A 276 11.33 2.06 9.86
C ALA A 276 12.12 3.34 10.19
N ILE A 277 12.77 3.40 11.35
CA ILE A 277 13.69 4.50 11.71
C ILE A 277 14.96 4.47 10.86
N ASP A 278 15.52 3.31 10.58
CA ASP A 278 16.65 3.17 9.66
C ASP A 278 16.25 3.68 8.26
N ASP A 279 15.09 3.28 7.76
CA ASP A 279 14.54 3.75 6.48
C ASP A 279 14.29 5.27 6.51
N ALA A 280 13.78 5.84 7.61
CA ALA A 280 13.58 7.29 7.77
C ALA A 280 14.91 8.07 7.70
N ASN A 281 15.97 7.55 8.31
CA ASN A 281 17.30 8.16 8.24
C ASN A 281 17.91 8.06 6.83
N VAL A 282 17.68 6.95 6.13
CA VAL A 282 18.06 6.82 4.70
C VAL A 282 17.32 7.86 3.86
N ASN A 283 16.00 8.01 4.07
CA ASN A 283 15.17 8.98 3.36
C ASN A 283 15.56 10.42 3.68
N LYS A 284 15.91 10.71 4.93
CA LYS A 284 16.48 12.01 5.35
C LYS A 284 17.74 12.33 4.55
N ALA A 285 18.70 11.40 4.50
CA ALA A 285 19.95 11.57 3.77
C ALA A 285 19.74 11.73 2.26
N LEU A 286 18.82 10.94 1.66
CA LEU A 286 18.45 11.00 0.26
C LEU A 286 17.99 12.40 -0.19
N ASN A 287 17.38 13.16 0.72
CA ASN A 287 16.84 14.50 0.47
C ASN A 287 17.73 15.64 1.00
N ASN A 288 18.91 15.34 1.56
CA ASN A 288 19.78 16.33 2.20
C ASN A 288 19.05 17.17 3.28
N ILE A 289 18.12 16.56 4.02
CA ILE A 289 17.40 17.21 5.11
C ILE A 289 18.21 17.07 6.38
N GLU A 290 18.59 18.18 7.02
CA GLU A 290 19.44 18.18 8.22
C GLU A 290 18.62 18.40 9.50
N ASN A 291 17.49 19.08 9.41
CA ASN A 291 16.64 19.51 10.53
C ASN A 291 15.56 18.48 10.93
N ALA A 292 15.74 17.21 10.62
CA ALA A 292 14.88 16.12 11.09
C ALA A 292 15.70 15.11 11.89
N GLU A 293 15.15 14.61 12.98
CA GLU A 293 15.74 13.56 13.82
C GLU A 293 14.73 12.45 14.06
N PHE A 294 15.17 11.19 14.06
CA PHE A 294 14.30 10.03 14.19
C PHE A 294 14.78 9.11 15.31
N TYR A 295 13.86 8.70 16.18
CA TYR A 295 14.15 7.88 17.34
C TYR A 295 13.25 6.67 17.41
N THR A 296 13.87 5.51 17.73
CA THR A 296 13.10 4.30 18.04
C THR A 296 12.57 4.38 19.45
N GLY A 297 11.26 4.30 19.61
CA GLY A 297 10.61 4.37 20.92
C GLY A 297 9.10 4.24 20.81
N LYS A 298 8.46 4.10 21.95
CA LYS A 298 7.02 4.18 22.06
C LYS A 298 6.61 5.64 22.24
N ALA A 299 5.60 6.07 21.51
CA ALA A 299 5.12 7.44 21.54
C ALA A 299 4.50 7.83 22.91
N GLU A 300 4.13 6.83 23.71
CA GLU A 300 3.53 6.99 25.04
C GLU A 300 4.55 7.11 26.17
N GLU A 301 5.82 6.81 25.92
CA GLU A 301 6.96 6.90 26.85
C GLU A 301 7.84 8.12 26.56
#